data_a49cab5e5823dc54e232907e5fdaca48
#
_entry.id   a49cab5e5823dc54e232907e5fdaca48
#
_cell.length_a   1.000
_cell.length_b   1.000
_cell.length_c   1.000
_cell.angle_alpha   90.00
_cell.angle_beta   90.00
_cell.angle_gamma   90.00
#
_symmetry.space_group_name_H-M   'P 1'
#
loop_
_entity.id
_entity.type
_entity.pdbx_description
1 polymer ?
#
loop_
_entity_poly.entity_id
_entity_poly.type
_entity_poly.pdbx_seq_one_letter_code
_entity_poly.pdbx_strand_id
1 'polypeptide(L)'
;MERYEALTLDEERALYGLNGAEVVRCKFEGPADGESALKECRNVHLTDCDMRLRYPLWHVSGGSLTNCRMTDTCRAALWYDDNLTIKNCDLGGIKALRECRNITLEGGSGNSTEFGWMCHNLTVRDFALTSEYPFLHTTDSEFEGFRLKGKYSFQYTKNLTFRNCVLDTKDAFWHAENVTVYDSVVKGEYLAWYSTNLRLVRCKISGTQPLCYCKGLILEDCTMEGCDLSFENSEVTATVNGHIDSVKNPVSGSITADNIGEIIIDEYQWKGDCHITVRKADDIA
;
A
#
# COMPACT_ATOMS: atom_id res chain seq x y z
N MET A 1 -34.38 -0.56 -12.23
CA MET A 1 -33.24 0.19 -11.69
C MET A 1 -33.39 1.61 -12.22
N GLU A 2 -33.38 2.60 -11.34
CA GLU A 2 -33.41 4.00 -11.74
C GLU A 2 -32.12 4.36 -12.48
N ARG A 3 -32.23 5.25 -13.47
CA ARG A 3 -31.08 5.68 -14.26
C ARG A 3 -31.00 7.20 -14.32
N TYR A 4 -29.85 7.71 -13.93
CA TYR A 4 -29.47 9.12 -13.98
C TYR A 4 -28.37 9.28 -15.02
N GLU A 5 -28.59 10.10 -16.06
CA GLU A 5 -27.67 10.14 -17.18
C GLU A 5 -27.41 11.57 -17.65
N ALA A 6 -26.13 11.89 -17.85
CA ALA A 6 -25.64 13.16 -18.38
C ALA A 6 -26.14 14.40 -17.61
N LEU A 7 -26.31 14.28 -16.30
CA LEU A 7 -26.71 15.36 -15.42
C LEU A 7 -25.50 16.13 -14.91
N THR A 8 -25.67 17.40 -14.63
CA THR A 8 -24.75 18.22 -13.85
C THR A 8 -25.45 18.58 -12.55
N LEU A 9 -24.86 18.21 -11.43
CA LEU A 9 -25.47 18.26 -10.10
C LEU A 9 -24.50 19.00 -9.16
N ASP A 10 -24.97 20.04 -8.46
CA ASP A 10 -24.16 20.82 -7.53
C ASP A 10 -24.83 21.08 -6.19
N GLU A 11 -26.04 20.52 -5.98
CA GLU A 11 -26.77 20.64 -4.74
C GLU A 11 -26.18 19.78 -3.61
N GLU A 12 -26.42 20.21 -2.37
CA GLU A 12 -26.07 19.45 -1.17
C GLU A 12 -26.72 18.07 -1.19
N ARG A 13 -25.91 17.01 -0.98
CA ARG A 13 -26.36 15.60 -0.99
C ARG A 13 -27.06 15.18 -2.29
N ALA A 14 -26.55 15.62 -3.43
CA ALA A 14 -27.06 15.19 -4.72
C ALA A 14 -27.19 13.66 -4.78
N LEU A 15 -28.30 13.14 -5.23
CA LEU A 15 -28.61 11.71 -5.34
C LEU A 15 -28.45 10.93 -4.02
N TYR A 16 -28.86 11.50 -2.92
CA TYR A 16 -28.78 10.92 -1.58
C TYR A 16 -29.67 9.67 -1.43
N GLY A 17 -29.15 8.64 -0.78
CA GLY A 17 -29.92 7.48 -0.31
C GLY A 17 -30.50 6.60 -1.42
N LEU A 18 -29.98 6.63 -2.62
CA LEU A 18 -30.43 5.76 -3.70
C LEU A 18 -30.23 4.29 -3.38
N ASN A 19 -31.11 3.42 -3.86
CA ASN A 19 -30.98 2.00 -3.74
C ASN A 19 -31.24 1.30 -5.08
N GLY A 20 -30.20 0.74 -5.67
CA GLY A 20 -30.27 0.07 -6.97
C GLY A 20 -30.39 1.04 -8.15
N ALA A 21 -29.41 1.94 -8.35
CA ALA A 21 -29.42 2.91 -9.41
C ALA A 21 -28.19 2.84 -10.32
N GLU A 22 -28.35 3.26 -11.56
CA GLU A 22 -27.28 3.55 -12.51
C GLU A 22 -27.07 5.06 -12.63
N VAL A 23 -25.82 5.51 -12.53
CA VAL A 23 -25.42 6.91 -12.70
C VAL A 23 -24.37 6.98 -13.80
N VAL A 24 -24.72 7.53 -14.94
CA VAL A 24 -23.90 7.44 -16.16
C VAL A 24 -23.57 8.83 -16.70
N ARG A 25 -22.29 9.09 -16.94
CA ARG A 25 -21.80 10.37 -17.51
C ARG A 25 -22.28 11.62 -16.76
N CYS A 26 -22.51 11.49 -15.47
CA CYS A 26 -22.90 12.63 -14.62
C CYS A 26 -21.67 13.39 -14.12
N LYS A 27 -21.87 14.70 -13.91
CA LYS A 27 -20.88 15.59 -13.33
C LYS A 27 -21.40 16.12 -12.00
N PHE A 28 -20.59 15.98 -10.97
CA PHE A 28 -20.89 16.54 -9.65
C PHE A 28 -20.03 17.79 -9.48
N GLU A 29 -20.49 18.89 -10.01
CA GLU A 29 -19.81 20.17 -10.04
C GLU A 29 -20.81 21.32 -10.19
N GLY A 30 -20.46 22.52 -9.71
CA GLY A 30 -21.23 23.73 -9.96
C GLY A 30 -21.06 24.79 -8.88
N PRO A 31 -21.65 25.98 -9.08
CA PRO A 31 -21.45 27.15 -8.22
C PRO A 31 -22.08 27.01 -6.83
N ALA A 32 -23.07 26.14 -6.65
CA ALA A 32 -23.67 25.89 -5.33
C ALA A 32 -22.74 25.16 -4.38
N ASP A 33 -21.67 24.52 -4.90
CA ASP A 33 -20.62 23.84 -4.12
C ASP A 33 -21.18 22.89 -3.05
N GLY A 34 -22.25 22.19 -3.37
CA GLY A 34 -22.85 21.18 -2.50
C GLY A 34 -21.90 20.02 -2.23
N GLU A 35 -21.96 19.43 -1.07
CA GLU A 35 -21.09 18.30 -0.71
C GLU A 35 -21.89 17.02 -0.44
N SER A 36 -21.15 15.91 -0.23
CA SER A 36 -21.75 14.62 0.14
C SER A 36 -22.67 14.01 -0.92
N ALA A 37 -22.32 14.18 -2.20
CA ALA A 37 -23.03 13.51 -3.29
C ALA A 37 -23.02 11.99 -3.12
N LEU A 38 -24.13 11.32 -3.44
CA LEU A 38 -24.30 9.86 -3.34
C LEU A 38 -24.15 9.30 -1.92
N LYS A 39 -24.24 10.13 -0.89
CA LYS A 39 -24.16 9.67 0.49
C LYS A 39 -25.30 8.70 0.83
N GLU A 40 -24.99 7.67 1.64
CA GLU A 40 -25.92 6.62 2.12
C GLU A 40 -26.58 5.78 0.98
N CYS A 41 -25.97 5.74 -0.18
CA CYS A 41 -26.48 4.94 -1.30
C CYS A 41 -26.21 3.44 -1.11
N ARG A 42 -27.01 2.62 -1.78
CA ARG A 42 -26.83 1.15 -1.81
C ARG A 42 -26.97 0.63 -3.24
N ASN A 43 -26.11 -0.33 -3.58
CA ASN A 43 -26.14 -0.99 -4.90
C ASN A 43 -26.20 0.01 -6.06
N VAL A 44 -25.31 1.01 -6.03
CA VAL A 44 -25.23 2.05 -7.07
C VAL A 44 -24.08 1.77 -8.02
N HIS A 45 -24.32 1.97 -9.30
CA HIS A 45 -23.34 1.73 -10.35
C HIS A 45 -23.04 3.01 -11.10
N LEU A 46 -21.83 3.53 -10.94
CA LEU A 46 -21.37 4.75 -11.59
C LEU A 46 -20.52 4.40 -12.80
N THR A 47 -20.76 5.05 -13.93
CA THR A 47 -19.96 4.88 -15.15
C THR A 47 -19.65 6.23 -15.78
N ASP A 48 -18.39 6.48 -16.10
CA ASP A 48 -17.90 7.70 -16.78
C ASP A 48 -18.29 9.00 -16.06
N CYS A 49 -18.34 8.99 -14.73
CA CYS A 49 -18.72 10.15 -13.91
C CYS A 49 -17.50 10.97 -13.50
N ASP A 50 -17.68 12.30 -13.43
CA ASP A 50 -16.68 13.27 -12.97
C ASP A 50 -17.15 13.92 -11.65
N MET A 51 -16.36 13.74 -10.59
CA MET A 51 -16.65 14.24 -9.26
C MET A 51 -15.66 15.32 -8.87
N ARG A 52 -16.15 16.48 -8.50
CA ARG A 52 -15.36 17.65 -8.11
C ARG A 52 -15.79 18.26 -6.79
N LEU A 53 -16.89 17.80 -6.23
CA LEU A 53 -17.40 18.26 -4.95
C LEU A 53 -16.83 17.44 -3.79
N ARG A 54 -16.88 18.00 -2.58
CA ARG A 54 -16.31 17.34 -1.38
C ARG A 54 -17.15 16.17 -0.91
N TYR A 55 -16.50 15.20 -0.30
CA TYR A 55 -17.11 14.05 0.39
C TYR A 55 -18.05 13.19 -0.47
N PRO A 56 -17.72 12.90 -1.75
CA PRO A 56 -18.55 12.00 -2.53
C PRO A 56 -18.46 10.57 -1.99
N LEU A 57 -19.54 9.82 -2.13
CA LEU A 57 -19.60 8.42 -1.76
C LEU A 57 -19.23 8.20 -0.28
N TRP A 58 -20.05 8.71 0.61
CA TRP A 58 -19.90 8.52 2.04
C TRP A 58 -20.97 7.56 2.57
N HIS A 59 -20.55 6.45 3.23
CA HIS A 59 -21.42 5.37 3.69
C HIS A 59 -22.18 4.66 2.54
N VAL A 60 -21.51 4.37 1.45
CA VAL A 60 -22.08 3.60 0.34
C VAL A 60 -21.86 2.11 0.57
N SER A 61 -22.88 1.29 0.33
CA SER A 61 -22.81 -0.15 0.48
C SER A 61 -23.23 -0.88 -0.79
N GLY A 62 -22.29 -1.59 -1.40
CA GLY A 62 -22.49 -2.32 -2.65
C GLY A 62 -22.52 -1.45 -3.89
N GLY A 63 -22.05 -1.98 -4.99
CA GLY A 63 -22.05 -1.32 -6.29
C GLY A 63 -20.67 -1.22 -6.94
N SER A 64 -20.57 -0.32 -7.91
CA SER A 64 -19.34 -0.17 -8.67
C SER A 64 -19.12 1.24 -9.21
N LEU A 65 -17.83 1.59 -9.36
CA LEU A 65 -17.38 2.75 -10.11
C LEU A 65 -16.56 2.25 -11.30
N THR A 66 -16.87 2.70 -12.50
CA THR A 66 -16.12 2.34 -13.72
C THR A 66 -15.77 3.60 -14.51
N ASN A 67 -14.49 3.77 -14.83
CA ASN A 67 -13.96 4.93 -15.58
C ASN A 67 -14.36 6.27 -14.95
N CYS A 68 -14.51 6.34 -13.64
CA CYS A 68 -14.88 7.57 -12.94
C CYS A 68 -13.61 8.35 -12.54
N ARG A 69 -13.80 9.66 -12.42
CA ARG A 69 -12.74 10.55 -11.96
C ARG A 69 -13.17 11.30 -10.71
N MET A 70 -12.27 11.36 -9.75
CA MET A 70 -12.33 12.23 -8.58
C MET A 70 -11.18 13.21 -8.63
N THR A 71 -11.46 14.49 -8.62
CA THR A 71 -10.43 15.54 -8.69
C THR A 71 -9.78 15.78 -7.32
N ASP A 72 -8.75 16.61 -7.28
CA ASP A 72 -8.08 17.04 -6.06
C ASP A 72 -9.00 17.78 -5.08
N THR A 73 -10.13 18.30 -5.57
CA THR A 73 -11.16 18.94 -4.75
C THR A 73 -12.05 17.95 -4.00
N CYS A 74 -12.06 16.67 -4.38
CA CYS A 74 -12.83 15.61 -3.72
C CYS A 74 -12.22 15.24 -2.37
N ARG A 75 -12.36 16.10 -1.38
CA ARG A 75 -11.84 15.87 -0.04
C ARG A 75 -12.58 14.72 0.65
N ALA A 76 -11.84 13.78 1.27
CA ALA A 76 -12.38 12.63 1.99
C ALA A 76 -13.43 11.83 1.18
N ALA A 77 -13.07 11.53 -0.06
CA ALA A 77 -13.87 10.69 -0.94
C ALA A 77 -13.82 9.22 -0.50
N LEU A 78 -14.90 8.47 -0.71
CA LEU A 78 -14.96 7.04 -0.38
C LEU A 78 -14.68 6.79 1.12
N TRP A 79 -15.56 7.27 1.97
CA TRP A 79 -15.39 7.14 3.41
C TRP A 79 -16.49 6.27 4.03
N TYR A 80 -16.09 5.25 4.79
CA TYR A 80 -16.96 4.21 5.39
C TYR A 80 -17.74 3.38 4.36
N ASP A 81 -17.20 3.20 3.17
CA ASP A 81 -17.84 2.41 2.14
C ASP A 81 -17.57 0.92 2.32
N ASP A 82 -18.49 0.10 1.85
CA ASP A 82 -18.40 -1.35 1.95
C ASP A 82 -18.87 -2.04 0.66
N ASN A 83 -18.18 -3.13 0.27
CA ASN A 83 -18.49 -3.95 -0.90
C ASN A 83 -18.55 -3.18 -2.23
N LEU A 84 -17.53 -2.39 -2.53
CA LEU A 84 -17.41 -1.67 -3.81
C LEU A 84 -16.35 -2.27 -4.73
N THR A 85 -16.66 -2.29 -6.02
CA THR A 85 -15.69 -2.57 -7.09
C THR A 85 -15.39 -1.29 -7.87
N ILE A 86 -14.12 -0.88 -7.89
CA ILE A 86 -13.66 0.36 -8.52
C ILE A 86 -12.71 -0.01 -9.65
N LYS A 87 -13.12 0.26 -10.92
CA LYS A 87 -12.37 -0.14 -12.11
C LYS A 87 -11.95 1.04 -12.95
N ASN A 88 -10.66 1.10 -13.30
CA ASN A 88 -10.09 2.11 -14.20
C ASN A 88 -10.44 3.55 -13.79
N CYS A 89 -10.52 3.81 -12.49
CA CYS A 89 -10.84 5.14 -11.98
C CYS A 89 -9.57 5.94 -11.67
N ASP A 90 -9.70 7.27 -11.71
CA ASP A 90 -8.69 8.22 -11.26
C ASP A 90 -9.16 8.84 -9.93
N LEU A 91 -8.50 8.45 -8.83
CA LEU A 91 -8.93 8.79 -7.48
C LEU A 91 -8.06 9.92 -6.92
N GLY A 92 -8.57 11.14 -6.95
CA GLY A 92 -7.92 12.32 -6.41
C GLY A 92 -8.45 12.77 -5.05
N GLY A 93 -7.85 13.84 -4.55
CA GLY A 93 -8.23 14.48 -3.30
C GLY A 93 -7.50 13.94 -2.07
N ILE A 94 -7.58 14.69 -0.99
CA ILE A 94 -6.97 14.32 0.30
C ILE A 94 -7.86 13.35 1.06
N LYS A 95 -7.27 12.35 1.72
CA LYS A 95 -7.96 11.33 2.55
C LYS A 95 -8.94 10.45 1.77
N ALA A 96 -8.55 10.08 0.57
CA ALA A 96 -9.35 9.17 -0.23
C ALA A 96 -9.30 7.74 0.30
N LEU A 97 -10.41 7.00 0.21
CA LEU A 97 -10.55 5.62 0.64
C LEU A 97 -10.18 5.43 2.13
N ARG A 98 -11.09 5.76 3.02
CA ARG A 98 -10.82 5.72 4.45
C ARG A 98 -11.88 4.91 5.21
N GLU A 99 -11.42 4.05 6.13
CA GLU A 99 -12.30 3.20 6.96
C GLU A 99 -13.29 2.35 6.14
N CYS A 100 -12.85 1.95 4.93
CA CYS A 100 -13.64 1.15 4.00
C CYS A 100 -13.37 -0.35 4.18
N ARG A 101 -14.31 -1.17 3.72
CA ARG A 101 -14.22 -2.63 3.81
C ARG A 101 -14.60 -3.29 2.49
N ASN A 102 -13.97 -4.44 2.21
CA ASN A 102 -14.33 -5.27 1.04
C ASN A 102 -14.29 -4.48 -0.27
N ILE A 103 -13.20 -3.74 -0.50
CA ILE A 103 -13.05 -2.91 -1.69
C ILE A 103 -12.11 -3.59 -2.68
N THR A 104 -12.53 -3.66 -3.93
CA THR A 104 -11.68 -4.05 -5.05
C THR A 104 -11.32 -2.83 -5.88
N LEU A 105 -10.00 -2.55 -6.00
CA LEU A 105 -9.44 -1.58 -6.94
C LEU A 105 -8.79 -2.34 -8.09
N GLU A 106 -9.21 -2.10 -9.32
CA GLU A 106 -8.72 -2.81 -10.51
C GLU A 106 -8.39 -1.83 -11.63
N GLY A 107 -7.11 -1.67 -11.95
CA GLY A 107 -6.64 -0.66 -12.89
C GLY A 107 -6.86 0.77 -12.39
N GLY A 108 -6.40 1.75 -13.16
CA GLY A 108 -6.54 3.16 -12.83
C GLY A 108 -5.42 3.73 -11.98
N SER A 109 -5.67 4.88 -11.37
CA SER A 109 -4.66 5.62 -10.61
C SER A 109 -5.24 6.37 -9.42
N GLY A 110 -4.34 6.79 -8.52
CA GLY A 110 -4.68 7.63 -7.39
C GLY A 110 -3.59 8.67 -7.09
N ASN A 111 -4.02 9.85 -6.65
CA ASN A 111 -3.14 10.88 -6.11
C ASN A 111 -3.79 11.49 -4.88
N SER A 112 -3.33 11.06 -3.70
CA SER A 112 -3.93 11.47 -2.43
C SER A 112 -2.88 11.42 -1.33
N THR A 113 -2.75 12.46 -0.54
CA THR A 113 -1.77 12.53 0.56
C THR A 113 -1.98 11.41 1.58
N GLU A 114 -3.21 11.16 1.96
CA GLU A 114 -3.61 10.06 2.85
C GLU A 114 -4.57 9.14 2.08
N PHE A 115 -4.16 7.91 1.82
CA PHE A 115 -4.93 6.97 1.02
C PHE A 115 -5.07 5.61 1.72
N GLY A 116 -6.27 5.06 1.76
CA GLY A 116 -6.50 3.70 2.23
C GLY A 116 -6.32 3.52 3.75
N TRP A 117 -6.57 4.55 4.56
CA TRP A 117 -6.38 4.48 6.01
C TRP A 117 -7.45 3.64 6.70
N MET A 118 -7.03 2.78 7.64
CA MET A 118 -7.93 1.96 8.47
C MET A 118 -8.90 1.12 7.64
N CYS A 119 -8.48 0.71 6.46
CA CYS A 119 -9.27 -0.15 5.60
C CYS A 119 -9.07 -1.64 5.94
N HIS A 120 -10.06 -2.44 5.59
CA HIS A 120 -10.03 -3.88 5.82
C HIS A 120 -10.48 -4.63 4.57
N ASN A 121 -9.78 -5.73 4.25
CA ASN A 121 -10.09 -6.58 3.11
C ASN A 121 -10.12 -5.83 1.78
N LEU A 122 -8.98 -5.21 1.44
CA LEU A 122 -8.76 -4.61 0.13
C LEU A 122 -8.16 -5.63 -0.84
N THR A 123 -8.64 -5.63 -2.07
CA THR A 123 -8.01 -6.31 -3.19
C THR A 123 -7.59 -5.25 -4.21
N VAL A 124 -6.27 -5.06 -4.40
CA VAL A 124 -5.73 -4.01 -5.28
C VAL A 124 -4.96 -4.67 -6.42
N ARG A 125 -5.39 -4.45 -7.68
CA ARG A 125 -4.76 -5.00 -8.88
C ARG A 125 -4.44 -3.92 -9.89
N ASP A 126 -3.21 -3.92 -10.40
CA ASP A 126 -2.74 -3.06 -11.50
C ASP A 126 -3.06 -1.57 -11.29
N PHE A 127 -3.00 -1.11 -10.04
CA PHE A 127 -3.30 0.26 -9.64
C PHE A 127 -2.03 1.06 -9.39
N ALA A 128 -1.99 2.31 -9.85
CA ALA A 128 -0.87 3.21 -9.64
C ALA A 128 -1.23 4.31 -8.62
N LEU A 129 -0.43 4.46 -7.55
CA LEU A 129 -0.70 5.42 -6.49
C LEU A 129 0.50 6.34 -6.24
N THR A 130 0.22 7.64 -6.17
CA THR A 130 1.12 8.61 -5.55
C THR A 130 0.53 9.08 -4.23
N SER A 131 1.24 8.84 -3.11
CA SER A 131 0.71 9.16 -1.79
C SER A 131 1.82 9.33 -0.76
N GLU A 132 1.65 10.25 0.17
CA GLU A 132 2.62 10.47 1.24
C GLU A 132 2.45 9.48 2.41
N TYR A 133 1.22 9.19 2.81
CA TYR A 133 0.88 8.30 3.93
C TYR A 133 -0.15 7.24 3.51
N PRO A 134 0.19 6.30 2.60
CA PRO A 134 -0.80 5.32 2.17
C PRO A 134 -0.93 4.13 3.13
N PHE A 135 -2.15 3.65 3.27
CA PHE A 135 -2.55 2.41 3.91
C PHE A 135 -2.17 2.28 5.40
N LEU A 136 -2.16 3.39 6.15
CA LEU A 136 -1.97 3.36 7.59
C LEU A 136 -3.05 2.50 8.27
N HIS A 137 -2.67 1.56 9.15
CA HIS A 137 -3.57 0.63 9.87
C HIS A 137 -4.49 -0.21 8.97
N THR A 138 -4.14 -0.43 7.71
CA THR A 138 -4.89 -1.33 6.81
C THR A 138 -4.59 -2.79 7.14
N THR A 139 -5.61 -3.66 7.07
CA THR A 139 -5.49 -5.07 7.42
C THR A 139 -6.09 -6.01 6.38
N ASP A 140 -5.62 -7.27 6.39
CA ASP A 140 -6.21 -8.40 5.64
C ASP A 140 -6.38 -8.12 4.15
N SER A 141 -5.33 -7.60 3.50
CA SER A 141 -5.43 -7.06 2.14
C SER A 141 -4.38 -7.62 1.19
N GLU A 142 -4.71 -7.64 -0.09
CA GLU A 142 -3.87 -8.19 -1.16
C GLU A 142 -3.59 -7.14 -2.24
N PHE A 143 -2.32 -7.11 -2.68
CA PHE A 143 -1.84 -6.18 -3.70
C PHE A 143 -1.12 -6.97 -4.81
N GLU A 144 -1.56 -6.82 -6.04
CA GLU A 144 -0.95 -7.45 -7.22
C GLU A 144 -0.72 -6.42 -8.33
N GLY A 145 0.49 -6.40 -8.91
CA GLY A 145 0.83 -5.42 -9.96
C GLY A 145 0.79 -3.96 -9.50
N PHE A 146 0.71 -3.72 -8.19
CA PHE A 146 0.55 -2.39 -7.60
C PHE A 146 1.84 -1.57 -7.73
N ARG A 147 1.70 -0.30 -8.08
CA ARG A 147 2.81 0.65 -8.21
C ARG A 147 2.62 1.81 -7.27
N LEU A 148 3.53 1.98 -6.34
CA LEU A 148 3.50 3.07 -5.37
C LEU A 148 4.69 4.00 -5.55
N LYS A 149 4.42 5.30 -5.53
CA LYS A 149 5.42 6.34 -5.30
C LYS A 149 5.01 7.15 -4.08
N GLY A 150 5.83 7.09 -3.01
CA GLY A 150 5.41 7.75 -1.77
C GLY A 150 6.42 7.68 -0.63
N LYS A 151 5.91 7.79 0.58
CA LYS A 151 6.66 7.61 1.83
C LYS A 151 5.71 7.24 2.98
N TYR A 152 6.24 6.77 4.10
CA TYR A 152 5.49 6.38 5.30
C TYR A 152 4.37 5.36 5.02
N SER A 153 4.65 4.43 4.11
CA SER A 153 3.65 3.54 3.55
C SER A 153 3.44 2.29 4.40
N PHE A 154 2.20 1.82 4.49
CA PHE A 154 1.85 0.56 5.15
C PHE A 154 2.30 0.46 6.61
N GLN A 155 2.32 1.57 7.35
CA GLN A 155 2.69 1.55 8.75
C GLN A 155 1.55 0.97 9.60
N TYR A 156 1.90 0.20 10.64
CA TYR A 156 0.97 -0.46 11.57
C TYR A 156 -0.06 -1.36 10.88
N THR A 157 0.31 -1.94 9.74
CA THR A 157 -0.56 -2.84 8.97
C THR A 157 -0.45 -4.28 9.44
N LYS A 158 -1.47 -5.11 9.13
CA LYS A 158 -1.47 -6.54 9.46
C LYS A 158 -2.01 -7.39 8.32
N ASN A 159 -1.42 -8.59 8.17
CA ASN A 159 -1.89 -9.62 7.25
C ASN A 159 -1.97 -9.12 5.81
N LEU A 160 -0.89 -8.55 5.27
CA LEU A 160 -0.85 -8.08 3.90
C LEU A 160 -0.04 -9.03 3.01
N THR A 161 -0.48 -9.18 1.77
CA THR A 161 0.26 -9.91 0.73
C THR A 161 0.47 -9.04 -0.50
N PHE A 162 1.72 -9.02 -1.00
CA PHE A 162 2.09 -8.30 -2.22
C PHE A 162 2.68 -9.25 -3.25
N ARG A 163 2.32 -9.08 -4.54
CA ARG A 163 2.85 -9.84 -5.66
C ARG A 163 3.13 -8.94 -6.86
N ASN A 164 4.31 -9.06 -7.46
CA ASN A 164 4.67 -8.32 -8.67
C ASN A 164 4.51 -6.80 -8.52
N CYS A 165 4.83 -6.25 -7.34
CA CYS A 165 4.64 -4.84 -7.01
C CYS A 165 5.93 -4.03 -7.20
N VAL A 166 5.77 -2.72 -7.40
CA VAL A 166 6.86 -1.75 -7.36
C VAL A 166 6.55 -0.72 -6.29
N LEU A 167 7.28 -0.77 -5.19
CA LEU A 167 7.11 0.10 -4.04
C LEU A 167 8.33 1.06 -3.96
N ASP A 168 8.21 2.24 -4.55
CA ASP A 168 9.20 3.32 -4.47
C ASP A 168 8.79 4.25 -3.31
N THR A 169 9.27 3.92 -2.10
CA THR A 169 8.76 4.55 -0.88
C THR A 169 9.74 4.39 0.27
N LYS A 170 9.93 5.42 1.09
CA LYS A 170 10.72 5.33 2.31
C LYS A 170 9.84 5.14 3.55
N ASP A 171 10.46 4.70 4.65
CA ASP A 171 9.78 4.42 5.94
C ASP A 171 8.57 3.46 5.80
N ALA A 172 8.66 2.51 4.86
CA ALA A 172 7.59 1.56 4.63
C ALA A 172 7.56 0.44 5.67
N PHE A 173 6.38 -0.11 5.94
CA PHE A 173 6.13 -1.27 6.80
C PHE A 173 6.59 -1.11 8.26
N TRP A 174 6.74 0.10 8.77
CA TRP A 174 7.05 0.30 10.18
C TRP A 174 5.94 -0.28 11.06
N HIS A 175 6.34 -1.08 12.05
CA HIS A 175 5.41 -1.81 12.93
C HIS A 175 4.39 -2.69 12.19
N ALA A 176 4.70 -3.13 10.98
CA ALA A 176 3.85 -4.05 10.24
C ALA A 176 3.94 -5.47 10.84
N GLU A 177 2.87 -6.24 10.73
CA GLU A 177 2.76 -7.59 11.28
C GLU A 177 2.19 -8.56 10.24
N ASN A 178 2.83 -9.74 10.09
CA ASN A 178 2.41 -10.79 9.16
C ASN A 178 2.28 -10.30 7.71
N VAL A 179 3.32 -9.69 7.18
CA VAL A 179 3.36 -9.20 5.80
C VAL A 179 4.23 -10.11 4.94
N THR A 180 3.74 -10.47 3.76
CA THR A 180 4.52 -11.23 2.78
C THR A 180 4.59 -10.50 1.45
N VAL A 181 5.80 -10.37 0.90
CA VAL A 181 6.06 -9.71 -0.38
C VAL A 181 6.77 -10.69 -1.31
N TYR A 182 6.20 -10.92 -2.49
CA TYR A 182 6.74 -11.82 -3.52
C TYR A 182 7.11 -11.05 -4.78
N ASP A 183 8.21 -11.43 -5.42
CA ASP A 183 8.56 -11.06 -6.80
C ASP A 183 8.47 -9.55 -7.08
N SER A 184 8.89 -8.72 -6.11
CA SER A 184 8.61 -7.29 -6.08
C SER A 184 9.89 -6.46 -5.95
N VAL A 185 9.78 -5.19 -6.33
CA VAL A 185 10.81 -4.17 -6.08
C VAL A 185 10.38 -3.34 -4.88
N VAL A 186 11.23 -3.27 -3.85
CA VAL A 186 11.00 -2.46 -2.65
C VAL A 186 12.18 -1.51 -2.48
N LYS A 187 11.95 -0.25 -2.74
CA LYS A 187 12.99 0.78 -2.77
C LYS A 187 12.68 1.89 -1.79
N GLY A 188 13.65 2.24 -0.98
CA GLY A 188 13.60 3.38 -0.06
C GLY A 188 14.31 3.14 1.26
N GLU A 189 14.57 4.22 1.97
CA GLU A 189 15.28 4.25 3.24
C GLU A 189 14.42 3.69 4.37
N TYR A 190 15.06 3.15 5.41
CA TYR A 190 14.47 2.75 6.71
C TYR A 190 13.31 1.75 6.57
N LEU A 191 13.46 0.81 5.64
CA LEU A 191 12.45 -0.20 5.36
C LEU A 191 12.17 -1.08 6.58
N ALA A 192 10.90 -1.24 6.92
CA ALA A 192 10.32 -2.24 7.83
C ALA A 192 10.79 -2.20 9.29
N TRP A 193 11.21 -1.05 9.79
CA TRP A 193 11.63 -0.94 11.17
C TRP A 193 10.51 -1.40 12.14
N TYR A 194 10.91 -2.22 13.13
CA TYR A 194 10.04 -2.79 14.16
C TYR A 194 8.93 -3.71 13.62
N SER A 195 9.06 -4.24 12.40
CA SER A 195 8.10 -5.20 11.87
C SER A 195 8.21 -6.58 12.56
N THR A 196 7.11 -7.32 12.52
CA THR A 196 7.04 -8.68 13.05
C THR A 196 6.52 -9.63 11.97
N ASN A 197 7.20 -10.77 11.77
CA ASN A 197 6.85 -11.77 10.75
C ASN A 197 6.73 -11.18 9.34
N LEU A 198 7.70 -10.35 8.95
CA LEU A 198 7.83 -9.89 7.57
C LEU A 198 8.60 -10.93 6.76
N ARG A 199 8.06 -11.32 5.61
CA ARG A 199 8.69 -12.23 4.67
C ARG A 199 8.82 -11.59 3.30
N LEU A 200 10.02 -11.59 2.75
CA LEU A 200 10.36 -11.09 1.42
C LEU A 200 10.91 -12.25 0.59
N VAL A 201 10.30 -12.56 -0.54
CA VAL A 201 10.65 -13.71 -1.38
C VAL A 201 10.96 -13.23 -2.80
N ARG A 202 12.15 -13.47 -3.30
CA ARG A 202 12.64 -13.05 -4.63
C ARG A 202 12.42 -11.56 -4.89
N CYS A 203 12.64 -10.75 -3.87
CA CYS A 203 12.48 -9.29 -3.94
C CYS A 203 13.81 -8.60 -4.26
N LYS A 204 13.72 -7.47 -4.95
CA LYS A 204 14.82 -6.51 -5.11
C LYS A 204 14.65 -5.40 -4.11
N ILE A 205 15.59 -5.32 -3.15
CA ILE A 205 15.55 -4.37 -2.05
C ILE A 205 16.65 -3.33 -2.26
N SER A 206 16.36 -2.06 -2.03
CA SER A 206 17.39 -1.01 -2.05
C SER A 206 17.08 0.13 -1.09
N GLY A 207 18.11 0.73 -0.53
CA GLY A 207 18.04 1.87 0.39
C GLY A 207 18.75 1.62 1.71
N THR A 208 19.12 2.69 2.39
CA THR A 208 19.90 2.66 3.63
C THR A 208 19.12 2.14 4.83
N GLN A 209 19.80 1.50 5.75
CA GLN A 209 19.29 0.99 7.04
C GLN A 209 17.99 0.19 6.93
N PRO A 210 17.90 -0.78 6.01
CA PRO A 210 16.70 -1.59 5.87
C PRO A 210 16.62 -2.65 6.97
N LEU A 211 15.38 -3.01 7.35
CA LEU A 211 15.07 -4.23 8.10
C LEU A 211 15.68 -4.24 9.52
N CYS A 212 15.69 -3.07 10.18
CA CYS A 212 16.19 -2.92 11.53
C CYS A 212 15.10 -3.19 12.57
N TYR A 213 15.48 -3.74 13.73
CA TYR A 213 14.62 -4.03 14.88
C TYR A 213 13.46 -4.98 14.59
N CYS A 214 13.60 -5.82 13.56
CA CYS A 214 12.58 -6.77 13.14
C CYS A 214 12.58 -8.04 14.00
N LYS A 215 11.39 -8.66 14.12
CA LYS A 215 11.24 -9.98 14.77
C LYS A 215 10.69 -10.99 13.76
N GLY A 216 11.31 -12.17 13.71
CA GLY A 216 10.88 -13.23 12.79
C GLY A 216 10.97 -12.81 11.32
N LEU A 217 11.98 -12.03 10.94
CA LEU A 217 12.22 -11.58 9.58
C LEU A 217 12.74 -12.71 8.70
N ILE A 218 12.16 -12.88 7.52
CA ILE A 218 12.59 -13.89 6.54
C ILE A 218 12.84 -13.23 5.18
N LEU A 219 14.02 -13.45 4.62
CA LEU A 219 14.36 -13.13 3.23
C LEU A 219 14.73 -14.42 2.49
N GLU A 220 14.08 -14.66 1.35
CA GLU A 220 14.36 -15.82 0.49
C GLU A 220 14.73 -15.36 -0.92
N ASP A 221 15.95 -15.68 -1.35
CA ASP A 221 16.45 -15.39 -2.70
C ASP A 221 16.30 -13.92 -3.12
N CYS A 222 16.47 -13.00 -2.17
CA CYS A 222 16.39 -11.57 -2.40
C CYS A 222 17.72 -11.00 -2.92
N THR A 223 17.67 -9.84 -3.54
CA THR A 223 18.86 -9.00 -3.80
C THR A 223 18.76 -7.72 -2.98
N MET A 224 19.92 -7.24 -2.51
CA MET A 224 20.01 -6.01 -1.69
C MET A 224 21.08 -5.10 -2.30
N GLU A 225 20.68 -4.02 -2.94
CA GLU A 225 21.57 -3.09 -3.63
C GLU A 225 21.54 -1.72 -2.94
N GLY A 226 22.71 -1.20 -2.57
CA GLY A 226 22.80 0.06 -1.82
C GLY A 226 22.16 -0.07 -0.43
N CYS A 227 22.32 -1.25 0.21
CA CYS A 227 21.75 -1.54 1.52
C CYS A 227 22.88 -1.60 2.57
N ASP A 228 23.15 -0.47 3.18
CA ASP A 228 24.09 -0.36 4.30
C ASP A 228 23.38 -0.44 5.66
N LEU A 229 24.13 -0.78 6.70
CA LEU A 229 23.66 -0.90 8.09
C LEU A 229 22.40 -1.78 8.23
N SER A 230 22.33 -2.84 7.41
CA SER A 230 21.17 -3.73 7.34
C SER A 230 21.01 -4.60 8.58
N PHE A 231 19.77 -4.92 8.95
CA PHE A 231 19.40 -5.90 9.99
C PHE A 231 19.76 -5.49 11.42
N GLU A 232 20.01 -4.20 11.70
CA GLU A 232 20.39 -3.78 13.04
C GLU A 232 19.38 -4.25 14.08
N ASN A 233 19.86 -4.95 15.10
CA ASN A 233 19.08 -5.51 16.20
C ASN A 233 17.84 -6.34 15.77
N SER A 234 17.98 -7.12 14.68
CA SER A 234 16.91 -7.94 14.12
C SER A 234 17.12 -9.44 14.33
N GLU A 235 16.02 -10.15 14.52
CA GLU A 235 15.94 -11.61 14.39
C GLU A 235 15.67 -11.92 12.93
N VAL A 236 16.63 -12.53 12.23
CA VAL A 236 16.60 -12.66 10.76
C VAL A 236 17.04 -14.03 10.26
N THR A 237 16.32 -14.56 9.28
CA THR A 237 16.78 -15.68 8.43
C THR A 237 16.76 -15.18 6.99
N ALA A 238 17.95 -15.03 6.39
CA ALA A 238 18.08 -14.41 5.08
C ALA A 238 18.95 -15.23 4.12
N THR A 239 18.46 -15.40 2.88
CA THR A 239 19.28 -15.74 1.72
C THR A 239 19.27 -14.57 0.74
N VAL A 240 20.44 -14.01 0.48
CA VAL A 240 20.62 -12.86 -0.40
C VAL A 240 21.55 -13.25 -1.54
N ASN A 241 21.11 -13.01 -2.76
CA ASN A 241 21.90 -13.20 -3.96
C ASN A 241 22.63 -11.90 -4.29
N GLY A 242 23.96 -11.98 -4.51
CA GLY A 242 24.80 -10.82 -4.78
C GLY A 242 25.38 -10.18 -3.51
N HIS A 243 25.44 -8.86 -3.49
CA HIS A 243 26.18 -8.08 -2.49
C HIS A 243 25.25 -7.38 -1.49
N ILE A 244 25.68 -7.33 -0.22
CA ILE A 244 25.11 -6.46 0.83
C ILE A 244 26.22 -5.49 1.24
N ASP A 245 25.95 -4.18 1.23
CA ASP A 245 26.97 -3.17 1.54
C ASP A 245 27.48 -3.30 2.97
N SER A 246 26.58 -3.40 3.95
CA SER A 246 26.95 -3.75 5.32
C SER A 246 25.81 -4.39 6.12
N VAL A 247 26.21 -5.26 7.05
CA VAL A 247 25.33 -5.89 8.06
C VAL A 247 25.74 -5.34 9.42
N LYS A 248 24.77 -4.87 10.21
CA LYS A 248 25.05 -4.28 11.51
C LYS A 248 24.28 -4.99 12.62
N ASN A 249 25.00 -5.44 13.67
CA ASN A 249 24.41 -5.91 14.93
C ASN A 249 23.20 -6.87 14.83
N PRO A 250 23.16 -7.87 13.92
CA PRO A 250 22.03 -8.80 13.87
C PRO A 250 21.98 -9.62 15.17
N VAL A 251 20.75 -9.90 15.67
CA VAL A 251 20.58 -10.54 17.00
C VAL A 251 20.58 -12.05 16.92
N SER A 252 19.80 -12.64 16.02
CA SER A 252 19.66 -14.10 15.95
C SER A 252 19.26 -14.58 14.56
N GLY A 253 19.40 -15.90 14.34
CA GLY A 253 19.08 -16.57 13.10
C GLY A 253 20.28 -16.72 12.18
N SER A 254 20.12 -16.51 10.88
CA SER A 254 21.20 -16.70 9.92
C SER A 254 21.08 -15.74 8.72
N ILE A 255 22.24 -15.27 8.23
CA ILE A 255 22.36 -14.48 7.01
C ILE A 255 23.34 -15.19 6.07
N THR A 256 22.89 -15.54 4.88
CA THR A 256 23.73 -16.11 3.81
C THR A 256 23.70 -15.18 2.61
N ALA A 257 24.87 -14.72 2.14
CA ALA A 257 24.99 -13.86 0.97
C ALA A 257 26.19 -14.27 0.10
N ASP A 258 26.24 -13.83 -1.16
CA ASP A 258 27.39 -14.07 -2.04
C ASP A 258 28.58 -13.17 -1.65
N ASN A 259 28.28 -11.95 -1.19
CA ASN A 259 29.28 -11.02 -0.70
C ASN A 259 28.68 -10.07 0.35
N ILE A 260 29.48 -9.71 1.36
CA ILE A 260 29.15 -8.69 2.35
C ILE A 260 30.34 -7.74 2.47
N GLY A 261 30.11 -6.45 2.24
CA GLY A 261 31.16 -5.44 2.26
C GLY A 261 31.73 -5.23 3.67
N GLU A 262 30.85 -5.05 4.66
CA GLU A 262 31.26 -4.87 6.04
C GLU A 262 30.31 -5.57 7.02
N ILE A 263 30.88 -6.17 8.07
CA ILE A 263 30.11 -6.71 9.20
C ILE A 263 30.49 -5.90 10.44
N ILE A 264 29.51 -5.14 10.95
CA ILE A 264 29.69 -4.22 12.09
C ILE A 264 29.06 -4.85 13.32
N ILE A 265 29.87 -5.11 14.33
CA ILE A 265 29.44 -5.57 15.65
C ILE A 265 30.01 -4.59 16.67
N ASP A 266 29.17 -3.85 17.35
CA ASP A 266 29.54 -2.83 18.33
C ASP A 266 28.79 -3.01 19.66
N GLU A 267 29.01 -2.09 20.61
CA GLU A 267 28.45 -2.13 21.96
C GLU A 267 26.92 -1.92 22.01
N TYR A 268 26.28 -1.52 20.91
CA TYR A 268 24.84 -1.33 20.81
C TYR A 268 24.09 -2.59 20.37
N GLN A 269 24.81 -3.68 20.07
CA GLN A 269 24.17 -4.96 19.75
C GLN A 269 23.38 -5.50 20.94
N TRP A 270 22.13 -5.86 20.72
CA TRP A 270 21.37 -6.65 21.68
C TRP A 270 22.01 -8.05 21.81
N LYS A 271 21.89 -8.67 22.98
CA LYS A 271 22.46 -10.02 23.17
C LYS A 271 21.87 -11.00 22.18
N GLY A 272 22.73 -11.68 21.46
CA GLY A 272 22.33 -12.67 20.48
C GLY A 272 23.54 -13.30 19.77
N ASP A 273 23.23 -14.25 18.92
CA ASP A 273 24.21 -14.99 18.12
C ASP A 273 23.59 -15.26 16.74
N CYS A 274 23.82 -14.35 15.81
CA CYS A 274 23.41 -14.50 14.41
C CYS A 274 24.52 -15.13 13.59
N HIS A 275 24.24 -16.22 12.91
CA HIS A 275 25.20 -16.89 12.06
C HIS A 275 25.29 -16.23 10.67
N ILE A 276 26.45 -15.66 10.33
CA ILE A 276 26.67 -14.99 9.03
C ILE A 276 27.58 -15.86 8.16
N THR A 277 27.13 -16.17 6.96
CA THR A 277 27.86 -16.98 5.96
C THR A 277 28.00 -16.21 4.65
N VAL A 278 29.24 -16.07 4.18
CA VAL A 278 29.52 -15.61 2.81
C VAL A 278 29.82 -16.86 1.95
N ARG A 279 29.07 -17.04 0.86
CA ARG A 279 29.25 -18.19 -0.05
C ARG A 279 30.61 -18.15 -0.71
N LYS A 280 31.21 -19.33 -0.91
CA LYS A 280 32.44 -19.44 -1.69
C LYS A 280 32.13 -19.45 -3.17
N ALA A 281 33.07 -18.98 -4.00
CA ALA A 281 32.88 -18.92 -5.46
C ALA A 281 32.48 -20.28 -6.09
N ASP A 282 32.88 -21.39 -5.47
CA ASP A 282 32.54 -22.75 -5.92
C ASP A 282 31.11 -23.19 -5.57
N ASP A 283 30.42 -22.46 -4.71
CA ASP A 283 29.02 -22.72 -4.28
C ASP A 283 27.97 -21.95 -5.12
N ILE A 284 28.40 -21.12 -6.08
CA ILE A 284 27.55 -20.21 -6.87
C ILE A 284 27.31 -20.75 -8.30
N ALA A 285 27.65 -21.98 -8.61
CA ALA A 285 27.55 -22.59 -9.95
C ALA A 285 26.21 -23.26 -10.26
#